data_eec77ec4e729ee5e56c6551a6a8e9729
#
_entry.id   eec77ec4e729ee5e56c6551a6a8e9729
#
_cell.length_a   1.000
_cell.length_b   1.000
_cell.length_c   1.000
_cell.angle_alpha   90.00
_cell.angle_beta   90.00
_cell.angle_gamma   90.00
#
_symmetry.space_group_name_H-M   'P 1'
#
loop_
_entity.id
_entity.type
_entity.pdbx_description
1 polymer ?
#
loop_
_entity_poly.entity_id
_entity_poly.type
_entity_poly.pdbx_seq_one_letter_code
_entity_poly.pdbx_strand_id
1 'polypeptide(L)'
;AKNGRLITIHDRGDEKVILTHAQTVRDALTDAGVQVTAEDQVEPQLDNSLVATDYTVNIYRARPVIVVDGMVRQKVMTAAQTPEGISKAAGVTLHHEDKTALGTSEDIVSDGASVMLTIDRATEFTLNLYGTETTAYSHEKTVGAMLEKKGIKLGNNDSLSVSASTPLTANMAVEIWRNGVQTTTVEEDIAFTTRQTQDADQPTSYKKVQTAGVKGKKTVTYEITMQNGKEVSRKVIQSVTTVEPQEQVEIVGAKPSFSGDFAAALAKLRACESGGNYANKKNPNYRGAYQFGYTTWGNKYGIY
;
A
#
# COMPACT_ATOMS: atom_id res chain seq x y z
N ALA A 1 34.71 19.83 15.53
CA ALA A 1 33.62 19.43 16.44
C ALA A 1 32.56 18.70 15.62
N LYS A 2 32.20 17.47 15.96
CA LYS A 2 31.03 16.81 15.35
C LYS A 2 29.79 17.58 15.80
N ASN A 3 29.06 18.18 14.88
CA ASN A 3 27.81 18.84 15.19
C ASN A 3 26.81 17.78 15.71
N GLY A 4 26.14 18.06 16.83
CA GLY A 4 25.06 17.22 17.33
C GLY A 4 23.91 17.18 16.34
N ARG A 5 23.08 16.14 16.42
CA ARG A 5 21.83 15.98 15.64
C ARG A 5 20.65 16.29 16.52
N LEU A 6 19.70 17.01 16.00
CA LEU A 6 18.42 17.26 16.64
C LEU A 6 17.47 16.11 16.30
N ILE A 7 17.00 15.40 17.30
CA ILE A 7 16.08 14.29 17.11
C ILE A 7 14.77 14.61 17.82
N THR A 8 13.70 14.66 17.06
CA THR A 8 12.32 14.79 17.59
C THR A 8 11.70 13.40 17.64
N ILE A 9 11.34 12.95 18.82
CA ILE A 9 10.76 11.62 19.06
C ILE A 9 9.30 11.79 19.41
N HIS A 10 8.42 11.15 18.63
CA HIS A 10 7.00 11.05 18.90
C HIS A 10 6.67 9.66 19.46
N ASP A 11 6.14 9.62 20.69
CA ASP A 11 5.77 8.39 21.38
C ASP A 11 4.45 8.59 22.12
N ARG A 12 3.40 7.86 21.76
CA ARG A 12 2.06 7.92 22.39
C ARG A 12 1.44 9.31 22.43
N GLY A 13 1.76 10.15 21.48
CA GLY A 13 1.28 11.54 21.43
C GLY A 13 2.16 12.54 22.18
N ASP A 14 3.17 12.08 22.91
CA ASP A 14 4.20 12.93 23.50
C ASP A 14 5.30 13.22 22.49
N GLU A 15 5.87 14.41 22.58
CA GLU A 15 7.01 14.84 21.78
C GLU A 15 8.22 15.06 22.70
N LYS A 16 9.34 14.46 22.36
CA LYS A 16 10.62 14.65 23.04
C LYS A 16 11.68 15.07 22.04
N VAL A 17 12.32 16.19 22.28
CA VAL A 17 13.40 16.69 21.45
C VAL A 17 14.73 16.54 22.20
N ILE A 18 15.71 15.92 21.55
CA ILE A 18 17.06 15.75 22.09
C ILE A 18 18.11 16.21 21.09
N LEU A 19 19.24 16.64 21.62
CA LEU A 19 20.47 16.84 20.85
C LEU A 19 21.42 15.69 21.16
N THR A 20 21.81 14.91 20.16
CA THR A 20 22.66 13.72 20.34
C THR A 20 23.75 13.62 19.28
N HIS A 21 24.76 12.82 19.56
CA HIS A 21 25.79 12.40 18.61
C HIS A 21 25.61 10.97 18.11
N ALA A 22 24.48 10.35 18.44
CA ALA A 22 24.12 9.01 18.01
C ALA A 22 24.25 8.85 16.49
N GLN A 23 24.63 7.66 16.06
CA GLN A 23 24.80 7.35 14.63
C GLN A 23 23.65 6.53 14.07
N THR A 24 22.86 5.91 14.94
CA THR A 24 21.67 5.13 14.57
C THR A 24 20.46 5.62 15.35
N VAL A 25 19.27 5.27 14.86
CA VAL A 25 18.00 5.55 15.56
C VAL A 25 17.99 4.85 16.91
N ARG A 26 18.50 3.62 16.99
CA ARG A 26 18.61 2.85 18.24
C ARG A 26 19.41 3.59 19.30
N ASP A 27 20.57 4.09 18.93
CA ASP A 27 21.44 4.82 19.86
C ASP A 27 20.77 6.14 20.31
N ALA A 28 20.10 6.83 19.39
CA ALA A 28 19.37 8.07 19.70
C ALA A 28 18.22 7.83 20.69
N LEU A 29 17.46 6.75 20.53
CA LEU A 29 16.42 6.37 21.49
C LEU A 29 17.00 5.99 22.85
N THR A 30 18.17 5.33 22.87
CA THR A 30 18.90 5.02 24.09
C THR A 30 19.34 6.30 24.82
N ASP A 31 19.93 7.26 24.09
CA ASP A 31 20.32 8.57 24.63
C ASP A 31 19.12 9.35 25.17
N ALA A 32 17.95 9.18 24.53
CA ALA A 32 16.69 9.77 24.96
C ALA A 32 16.11 9.05 26.19
N GLY A 33 16.62 7.89 26.61
CA GLY A 33 16.03 7.06 27.64
C GLY A 33 14.70 6.42 27.24
N VAL A 34 14.46 6.26 25.93
CA VAL A 34 13.23 5.66 25.37
C VAL A 34 13.49 4.20 25.06
N GLN A 35 12.80 3.32 25.77
CA GLN A 35 12.87 1.88 25.53
C GLN A 35 11.80 1.47 24.52
N VAL A 36 12.16 0.57 23.61
CA VAL A 36 11.27 -0.06 22.64
C VAL A 36 11.33 -1.57 22.78
N THR A 37 10.20 -2.23 22.57
CA THR A 37 10.09 -3.69 22.58
C THR A 37 10.21 -4.25 21.16
N ALA A 38 10.31 -5.57 21.02
CA ALA A 38 10.38 -6.22 19.71
C ALA A 38 9.09 -6.07 18.89
N GLU A 39 7.97 -5.88 19.57
CA GLU A 39 6.63 -5.74 18.97
C GLU A 39 6.31 -4.30 18.59
N ASP A 40 7.08 -3.31 19.08
CA ASP A 40 6.95 -1.91 18.69
C ASP A 40 7.50 -1.70 17.26
N GLN A 41 6.94 -0.75 16.56
CA GLN A 41 7.46 -0.31 15.28
C GLN A 41 8.07 1.09 15.41
N VAL A 42 9.25 1.27 14.85
CA VAL A 42 9.96 2.56 14.87
C VAL A 42 10.24 3.00 13.45
N GLU A 43 9.97 4.25 13.16
CA GLU A 43 10.21 4.86 11.86
C GLU A 43 10.99 6.19 12.03
N PRO A 44 12.20 6.31 11.40
CA PRO A 44 12.95 5.31 10.65
C PRO A 44 13.33 4.07 11.47
N GLN A 45 13.68 2.96 10.80
CA GLN A 45 14.03 1.70 11.50
C GLN A 45 15.22 1.89 12.47
N LEU A 46 15.25 1.09 13.54
CA LEU A 46 16.23 1.22 14.63
C LEU A 46 17.68 1.24 14.15
N ASP A 47 18.02 0.45 13.15
CA ASP A 47 19.40 0.32 12.66
C ASP A 47 19.72 1.29 11.50
N ASN A 48 18.77 2.19 11.17
CA ASN A 48 19.01 3.22 10.16
C ASN A 48 20.05 4.22 10.68
N SER A 49 21.03 4.53 9.80
CA SER A 49 22.05 5.53 10.08
C SER A 49 21.49 6.94 10.01
N LEU A 50 21.86 7.74 10.99
CA LEU A 50 21.52 9.15 11.09
C LEU A 50 22.60 9.98 10.37
N VAL A 51 22.31 10.46 9.16
CA VAL A 51 23.27 11.21 8.33
C VAL A 51 22.96 12.70 8.25
N ALA A 52 21.71 13.11 8.48
CA ALA A 52 21.28 14.51 8.51
C ALA A 52 21.46 15.14 9.91
N THR A 53 21.23 16.45 10.01
CA THR A 53 21.29 17.21 11.26
C THR A 53 19.99 17.11 12.06
N ASP A 54 18.87 16.89 11.38
CA ASP A 54 17.53 16.84 11.97
C ASP A 54 16.81 15.56 11.56
N TYR A 55 16.16 14.91 12.51
CA TYR A 55 15.34 13.73 12.31
C TYR A 55 14.07 13.76 13.14
N THR A 56 13.01 13.21 12.57
CA THR A 56 11.80 12.83 13.31
C THR A 56 11.75 11.31 13.41
N VAL A 57 11.59 10.81 14.63
CA VAL A 57 11.44 9.39 14.95
C VAL A 57 10.06 9.17 15.51
N ASN A 58 9.25 8.35 14.84
CA ASN A 58 7.93 7.97 15.29
C ASN A 58 7.98 6.57 15.89
N ILE A 59 7.40 6.39 17.07
CA ILE A 59 7.29 5.12 17.75
C ILE A 59 5.83 4.70 17.81
N TYR A 60 5.53 3.62 17.12
CA TYR A 60 4.21 2.98 17.15
C TYR A 60 4.26 1.84 18.17
N ARG A 61 3.62 2.05 19.31
CA ARG A 61 3.63 1.09 20.41
C ARG A 61 2.74 -0.11 20.12
N ALA A 62 3.25 -1.28 20.43
CA ALA A 62 2.46 -2.50 20.37
C ALA A 62 1.31 -2.43 21.36
N ARG A 63 0.15 -2.90 20.90
CA ARG A 63 -1.08 -3.02 21.69
C ARG A 63 -1.67 -4.43 21.50
N PRO A 64 -2.43 -4.91 22.47
CA PRO A 64 -3.13 -6.18 22.31
C PRO A 64 -4.25 -6.02 21.27
N VAL A 65 -4.32 -6.95 20.34
CA VAL A 65 -5.37 -7.06 19.32
C VAL A 65 -5.91 -8.49 19.35
N ILE A 66 -7.24 -8.63 19.32
CA ILE A 66 -7.88 -9.93 19.13
C ILE A 66 -8.02 -10.19 17.64
N VAL A 67 -7.57 -11.34 17.19
CA VAL A 67 -7.78 -11.81 15.82
C VAL A 67 -8.78 -12.96 15.86
N VAL A 68 -9.88 -12.82 15.13
CA VAL A 68 -10.95 -13.80 15.00
C VAL A 68 -10.94 -14.33 13.57
N ASP A 69 -10.63 -15.60 13.42
CA ASP A 69 -10.58 -16.32 12.15
C ASP A 69 -11.48 -17.58 12.24
N GLY A 70 -12.71 -17.45 11.78
CA GLY A 70 -13.73 -18.48 11.99
C GLY A 70 -13.98 -18.76 13.48
N MET A 71 -13.67 -19.98 13.93
CA MET A 71 -13.79 -20.39 15.33
C MET A 71 -12.52 -20.09 16.16
N VAL A 72 -11.43 -19.70 15.52
CA VAL A 72 -10.17 -19.41 16.21
C VAL A 72 -10.18 -17.96 16.68
N ARG A 73 -9.91 -17.76 17.97
CA ARG A 73 -9.79 -16.45 18.60
C ARG A 73 -8.44 -16.39 19.31
N GLN A 74 -7.58 -15.49 18.91
CA GLN A 74 -6.25 -15.34 19.49
C GLN A 74 -5.92 -13.88 19.76
N LYS A 75 -5.11 -13.65 20.80
CA LYS A 75 -4.59 -12.33 21.15
C LYS A 75 -3.15 -12.20 20.67
N VAL A 76 -2.85 -11.10 20.00
CA VAL A 76 -1.50 -10.76 19.54
C VAL A 76 -1.12 -9.38 20.03
N MET A 77 0.16 -9.20 20.42
CA MET A 77 0.74 -7.88 20.68
C MET A 77 1.35 -7.36 19.38
N THR A 78 0.89 -6.20 18.91
CA THR A 78 1.38 -5.65 17.64
C THR A 78 1.21 -4.14 17.56
N ALA A 79 2.17 -3.47 16.93
CA ALA A 79 2.07 -2.07 16.53
C ALA A 79 1.35 -1.89 15.18
N ALA A 80 1.07 -2.97 14.45
CA ALA A 80 0.40 -2.91 13.16
C ALA A 80 -0.99 -2.29 13.29
N GLN A 81 -1.35 -1.48 12.29
CA GLN A 81 -2.64 -0.77 12.25
C GLN A 81 -3.54 -1.25 11.12
N THR A 82 -3.00 -2.04 10.20
CA THR A 82 -3.77 -2.60 9.08
C THR A 82 -4.15 -4.05 9.32
N PRO A 83 -5.26 -4.54 8.73
CA PRO A 83 -5.65 -5.94 8.83
C PRO A 83 -4.55 -6.90 8.42
N GLU A 84 -3.82 -6.59 7.33
CA GLU A 84 -2.73 -7.41 6.82
C GLU A 84 -1.56 -7.48 7.80
N GLY A 85 -1.18 -6.33 8.37
CA GLY A 85 -0.11 -6.25 9.36
C GLY A 85 -0.45 -7.00 10.64
N ILE A 86 -1.69 -6.87 11.12
CA ILE A 86 -2.17 -7.58 12.31
C ILE A 86 -2.23 -9.08 12.05
N SER A 87 -2.78 -9.50 10.90
CA SER A 87 -2.84 -10.92 10.52
C SER A 87 -1.46 -11.54 10.44
N LYS A 88 -0.50 -10.82 9.82
CA LYS A 88 0.90 -11.25 9.74
C LYS A 88 1.51 -11.41 11.14
N ALA A 89 1.28 -10.46 12.05
CA ALA A 89 1.76 -10.53 13.42
C ALA A 89 1.14 -11.73 14.19
N ALA A 90 -0.08 -12.09 13.86
CA ALA A 90 -0.78 -13.25 14.41
C ALA A 90 -0.39 -14.59 13.75
N GLY A 91 0.48 -14.57 12.72
CA GLY A 91 0.83 -15.77 11.95
C GLY A 91 -0.30 -16.28 11.04
N VAL A 92 -1.26 -15.40 10.71
CA VAL A 92 -2.43 -15.72 9.89
C VAL A 92 -2.18 -15.24 8.47
N THR A 93 -2.21 -16.16 7.51
CA THR A 93 -2.15 -15.81 6.08
C THR A 93 -3.53 -15.42 5.58
N LEU A 94 -3.63 -14.26 4.93
CA LEU A 94 -4.84 -13.81 4.25
C LEU A 94 -4.76 -14.17 2.77
N HIS A 95 -5.88 -14.62 2.22
CA HIS A 95 -6.09 -14.70 0.78
C HIS A 95 -6.70 -13.40 0.28
N HIS A 96 -6.46 -13.08 -0.99
CA HIS A 96 -6.96 -11.83 -1.57
C HIS A 96 -8.49 -11.67 -1.46
N GLU A 97 -9.20 -12.77 -1.57
CA GLU A 97 -10.65 -12.79 -1.50
C GLU A 97 -11.20 -12.73 -0.06
N ASP A 98 -10.37 -12.93 0.97
CA ASP A 98 -10.81 -12.83 2.36
C ASP A 98 -11.27 -11.42 2.68
N LYS A 99 -12.32 -11.31 3.46
CA LYS A 99 -12.79 -10.03 3.97
C LYS A 99 -12.31 -9.82 5.39
N THR A 100 -11.84 -8.63 5.66
CA THR A 100 -11.36 -8.26 6.99
C THR A 100 -12.10 -7.04 7.51
N ALA A 101 -12.37 -7.02 8.79
CA ALA A 101 -12.98 -5.87 9.47
C ALA A 101 -12.25 -5.60 10.79
N LEU A 102 -11.82 -4.33 10.95
CA LEU A 102 -11.31 -3.84 12.23
C LEU A 102 -12.47 -3.22 13.00
N GLY A 103 -12.59 -3.60 14.25
CA GLY A 103 -13.62 -3.11 15.16
C GLY A 103 -13.15 -3.09 16.61
N THR A 104 -14.07 -2.82 17.50
CA THR A 104 -13.86 -2.92 18.95
C THR A 104 -14.29 -4.28 19.44
N SER A 105 -13.55 -4.85 20.39
CA SER A 105 -13.98 -6.06 21.08
C SER A 105 -15.25 -5.78 21.86
N GLU A 106 -16.22 -6.69 21.82
CA GLU A 106 -17.47 -6.61 22.59
C GLU A 106 -17.23 -6.87 24.09
N ASP A 107 -16.20 -7.60 24.44
CA ASP A 107 -15.80 -7.89 25.83
C ASP A 107 -14.32 -7.53 26.07
N ILE A 108 -14.08 -6.23 26.21
CA ILE A 108 -12.74 -5.69 26.44
C ILE A 108 -12.07 -6.27 27.70
N VAL A 109 -12.86 -6.58 28.72
CA VAL A 109 -12.34 -7.07 30.00
C VAL A 109 -11.84 -8.52 29.87
N SER A 110 -12.65 -9.40 29.31
CA SER A 110 -12.25 -10.81 29.11
C SER A 110 -11.16 -10.95 28.05
N ASP A 111 -11.25 -10.18 26.98
CA ASP A 111 -10.25 -10.19 25.90
C ASP A 111 -8.91 -9.54 26.31
N GLY A 112 -8.96 -8.57 27.21
CA GLY A 112 -7.80 -7.75 27.57
C GLY A 112 -7.26 -6.98 26.37
N ALA A 113 -8.13 -6.62 25.44
CA ALA A 113 -7.85 -5.88 24.21
C ALA A 113 -9.08 -5.11 23.76
N SER A 114 -8.90 -3.89 23.29
CA SER A 114 -10.01 -3.06 22.76
C SER A 114 -10.19 -3.22 21.25
N VAL A 115 -9.14 -3.61 20.53
CA VAL A 115 -9.16 -3.77 19.07
C VAL A 115 -9.37 -5.23 18.71
N MET A 116 -10.26 -5.47 17.75
CA MET A 116 -10.54 -6.77 17.21
C MET A 116 -10.46 -6.76 15.68
N LEU A 117 -9.72 -7.69 15.12
CA LEU A 117 -9.70 -8.01 13.69
C LEU A 117 -10.56 -9.25 13.47
N THR A 118 -11.61 -9.11 12.66
CA THR A 118 -12.42 -10.25 12.20
C THR A 118 -12.04 -10.59 10.77
N ILE A 119 -11.84 -11.87 10.50
CA ILE A 119 -11.51 -12.41 9.18
C ILE A 119 -12.69 -13.29 8.75
N ASP A 120 -13.30 -12.91 7.63
CA ASP A 120 -14.33 -13.69 6.94
C ASP A 120 -13.69 -14.39 5.75
N ARG A 121 -13.49 -15.71 5.88
CA ARG A 121 -12.77 -16.52 4.89
C ARG A 121 -13.59 -16.77 3.65
N ALA A 122 -13.01 -16.51 2.50
CA ALA A 122 -13.56 -16.97 1.24
C ALA A 122 -13.54 -18.51 1.17
N THR A 123 -14.54 -19.06 0.50
CA THR A 123 -14.63 -20.50 0.26
C THR A 123 -13.50 -20.93 -0.69
N GLU A 124 -12.67 -21.86 -0.24
CA GLU A 124 -11.64 -22.50 -1.06
C GLU A 124 -12.25 -23.61 -1.92
N PHE A 125 -11.88 -23.65 -3.20
CA PHE A 125 -12.31 -24.69 -4.14
C PHE A 125 -11.24 -24.90 -5.22
N THR A 126 -11.33 -26.00 -5.93
CA THR A 126 -10.49 -26.30 -7.07
C THR A 126 -11.18 -25.84 -8.37
N LEU A 127 -10.47 -25.05 -9.17
CA LEU A 127 -10.92 -24.60 -10.49
C LEU A 127 -10.02 -25.20 -11.57
N ASN A 128 -10.61 -26.04 -12.41
CA ASN A 128 -9.91 -26.61 -13.56
C ASN A 128 -10.40 -25.91 -14.83
N LEU A 129 -9.52 -25.09 -15.43
CA LEU A 129 -9.77 -24.39 -16.68
C LEU A 129 -9.05 -25.09 -17.81
N TYR A 130 -9.82 -25.81 -18.64
CA TYR A 130 -9.31 -26.45 -19.84
C TYR A 130 -8.10 -27.36 -19.61
N GLY A 131 -8.11 -28.09 -18.48
CA GLY A 131 -7.06 -29.01 -18.09
C GLY A 131 -6.00 -28.42 -17.17
N THR A 132 -6.05 -27.14 -16.82
CA THR A 132 -5.19 -26.55 -15.81
C THR A 132 -5.95 -26.36 -14.51
N GLU A 133 -5.46 -27.01 -13.47
CA GLU A 133 -6.04 -27.00 -12.15
C GLU A 133 -5.38 -25.94 -11.27
N THR A 134 -6.20 -25.14 -10.58
CA THR A 134 -5.74 -24.10 -9.64
C THR A 134 -6.63 -24.10 -8.42
N THR A 135 -6.06 -23.81 -7.25
CA THR A 135 -6.83 -23.48 -6.05
C THR A 135 -7.37 -22.06 -6.18
N ALA A 136 -8.65 -21.89 -5.92
CA ALA A 136 -9.35 -20.61 -6.02
C ALA A 136 -10.22 -20.36 -4.80
N TYR A 137 -10.53 -19.09 -4.57
CA TYR A 137 -11.29 -18.62 -3.41
C TYR A 137 -12.43 -17.73 -3.87
N SER A 138 -13.59 -17.78 -3.20
CA SER A 138 -14.74 -16.92 -3.49
C SER A 138 -15.71 -16.83 -2.33
N HIS A 139 -16.37 -15.68 -2.18
CA HIS A 139 -17.52 -15.49 -1.29
C HIS A 139 -18.87 -15.72 -1.99
N GLU A 140 -18.86 -16.02 -3.28
CA GLU A 140 -20.08 -16.23 -4.01
C GLU A 140 -20.75 -17.54 -3.60
N LYS A 141 -22.08 -17.52 -3.58
CA LYS A 141 -22.87 -18.65 -3.07
C LYS A 141 -23.07 -19.76 -4.09
N THR A 142 -22.95 -19.44 -5.38
CA THR A 142 -23.16 -20.41 -6.46
C THR A 142 -22.01 -20.42 -7.43
N VAL A 143 -21.84 -21.51 -8.15
CA VAL A 143 -20.81 -21.64 -9.18
C VAL A 143 -20.98 -20.58 -10.27
N GLY A 144 -22.21 -20.31 -10.70
CA GLY A 144 -22.48 -19.29 -11.72
C GLY A 144 -22.08 -17.89 -11.26
N ALA A 145 -22.44 -17.49 -10.03
CA ALA A 145 -22.04 -16.19 -9.47
C ALA A 145 -20.50 -16.07 -9.33
N MET A 146 -19.85 -17.15 -8.94
CA MET A 146 -18.39 -17.23 -8.86
C MET A 146 -17.73 -17.03 -10.23
N LEU A 147 -18.26 -17.71 -11.27
CA LEU A 147 -17.75 -17.56 -12.65
C LEU A 147 -17.91 -16.10 -13.13
N GLU A 148 -19.06 -15.51 -12.90
CA GLU A 148 -19.33 -14.11 -13.25
C GLU A 148 -18.36 -13.16 -12.52
N LYS A 149 -18.20 -13.34 -11.20
CA LYS A 149 -17.31 -12.50 -10.38
C LYS A 149 -15.83 -12.60 -10.81
N LYS A 150 -15.40 -13.80 -11.23
CA LYS A 150 -14.04 -14.02 -11.76
C LYS A 150 -13.90 -13.64 -13.24
N GLY A 151 -14.96 -13.14 -13.87
CA GLY A 151 -14.96 -12.77 -15.30
C GLY A 151 -14.87 -13.94 -16.26
N ILE A 152 -15.23 -15.15 -15.81
CA ILE A 152 -15.19 -16.38 -16.59
C ILE A 152 -16.46 -16.46 -17.44
N LYS A 153 -16.32 -16.31 -18.75
CA LYS A 153 -17.42 -16.41 -19.70
C LYS A 153 -17.35 -17.74 -20.44
N LEU A 154 -18.38 -18.55 -20.29
CA LEU A 154 -18.49 -19.80 -21.04
C LEU A 154 -18.88 -19.50 -22.50
N GLY A 155 -18.10 -20.06 -23.41
CA GLY A 155 -18.44 -20.04 -24.84
C GLY A 155 -19.44 -21.13 -25.21
N ASN A 156 -20.00 -21.06 -26.43
CA ASN A 156 -21.01 -22.03 -26.91
C ASN A 156 -20.51 -23.49 -26.90
N ASN A 157 -19.21 -23.69 -26.97
CA ASN A 157 -18.59 -25.03 -26.97
C ASN A 157 -17.97 -25.40 -25.59
N ASP A 158 -18.22 -24.57 -24.58
CA ASP A 158 -17.71 -24.87 -23.25
C ASP A 158 -18.73 -25.69 -22.45
N SER A 159 -18.22 -26.65 -21.68
CA SER A 159 -19.00 -27.49 -20.76
C SER A 159 -18.51 -27.23 -19.33
N LEU A 160 -19.46 -27.15 -18.42
CA LEU A 160 -19.22 -26.99 -16.98
C LEU A 160 -19.54 -28.32 -16.27
N SER A 161 -18.68 -28.77 -15.34
CA SER A 161 -18.83 -30.04 -14.62
C SER A 161 -20.08 -30.11 -13.76
N VAL A 162 -20.54 -28.95 -13.28
CA VAL A 162 -21.70 -28.83 -12.38
C VAL A 162 -22.62 -27.72 -12.90
N SER A 163 -23.89 -27.71 -12.48
CA SER A 163 -24.79 -26.61 -12.86
C SER A 163 -24.30 -25.27 -12.30
N ALA A 164 -24.50 -24.18 -13.04
CA ALA A 164 -24.24 -22.82 -12.57
C ALA A 164 -25.02 -22.47 -11.28
N SER A 165 -26.19 -23.09 -11.07
CA SER A 165 -26.99 -22.92 -9.85
C SER A 165 -26.49 -23.73 -8.65
N THR A 166 -25.52 -24.61 -8.84
CA THR A 166 -24.95 -25.44 -7.75
C THR A 166 -24.31 -24.54 -6.70
N PRO A 167 -24.63 -24.76 -5.38
CA PRO A 167 -23.98 -24.05 -4.32
C PRO A 167 -22.45 -24.29 -4.33
N LEU A 168 -21.68 -23.23 -4.19
CA LEU A 168 -20.23 -23.33 -4.05
C LEU A 168 -19.89 -23.76 -2.62
N THR A 169 -19.18 -24.89 -2.50
CA THR A 169 -18.79 -25.45 -1.21
C THR A 169 -17.27 -25.63 -1.13
N ALA A 170 -16.76 -25.68 0.09
CA ALA A 170 -15.33 -25.90 0.33
C ALA A 170 -14.85 -27.23 -0.29
N ASN A 171 -13.65 -27.18 -0.89
CA ASN A 171 -13.01 -28.30 -1.59
C ASN A 171 -13.79 -28.85 -2.80
N MET A 172 -14.78 -28.10 -3.32
CA MET A 172 -15.49 -28.45 -4.53
C MET A 172 -14.55 -28.39 -5.73
N ALA A 173 -14.67 -29.33 -6.67
CA ALA A 173 -14.02 -29.26 -7.97
C ALA A 173 -14.99 -28.69 -9.01
N VAL A 174 -14.61 -27.59 -9.64
CA VAL A 174 -15.33 -26.97 -10.74
C VAL A 174 -14.47 -27.04 -11.99
N GLU A 175 -14.96 -27.75 -13.01
CA GLU A 175 -14.18 -27.98 -14.23
C GLU A 175 -14.89 -27.39 -15.44
N ILE A 176 -14.11 -26.79 -16.32
CA ILE A 176 -14.55 -26.19 -17.59
C ILE A 176 -13.73 -26.77 -18.71
N TRP A 177 -14.40 -27.31 -19.74
CA TRP A 177 -13.77 -27.82 -20.97
C TRP A 177 -14.31 -27.13 -22.20
N ARG A 178 -13.47 -27.03 -23.23
CA ARG A 178 -13.91 -26.67 -24.56
C ARG A 178 -13.83 -27.87 -25.48
N ASN A 179 -14.94 -28.18 -26.16
CA ASN A 179 -15.02 -29.30 -27.08
C ASN A 179 -14.49 -28.90 -28.47
N GLY A 180 -13.67 -29.75 -29.09
CA GLY A 180 -13.25 -29.67 -30.48
C GLY A 180 -12.17 -28.60 -30.82
N VAL A 181 -11.60 -27.92 -29.85
CA VAL A 181 -10.53 -26.93 -30.09
C VAL A 181 -9.34 -27.23 -29.16
N GLN A 182 -8.13 -27.10 -29.72
CA GLN A 182 -6.94 -27.19 -28.88
C GLN A 182 -6.81 -25.92 -28.04
N THR A 183 -6.78 -26.09 -26.72
CA THR A 183 -6.60 -24.99 -25.77
C THR A 183 -5.37 -25.22 -24.93
N THR A 184 -4.70 -24.14 -24.58
CA THR A 184 -3.58 -24.16 -23.62
C THR A 184 -3.82 -23.08 -22.57
N THR A 185 -3.56 -23.42 -21.31
CA THR A 185 -3.66 -22.47 -20.20
C THR A 185 -2.27 -22.27 -19.62
N VAL A 186 -1.88 -21.02 -19.46
CA VAL A 186 -0.58 -20.64 -18.91
C VAL A 186 -0.76 -19.61 -17.80
N GLU A 187 0.15 -19.64 -16.85
CA GLU A 187 0.23 -18.60 -15.83
C GLU A 187 1.10 -17.46 -16.34
N GLU A 188 0.63 -16.23 -16.19
CA GLU A 188 1.35 -15.02 -16.58
C GLU A 188 1.42 -14.06 -15.40
N ASP A 189 2.54 -13.35 -15.31
CA ASP A 189 2.71 -12.29 -14.31
C ASP A 189 1.87 -11.05 -14.68
N ILE A 190 1.28 -10.42 -13.66
CA ILE A 190 0.70 -9.08 -13.74
C ILE A 190 1.69 -8.11 -13.12
N ALA A 191 2.12 -7.12 -13.87
CA ALA A 191 2.98 -6.07 -13.34
C ALA A 191 2.24 -5.27 -12.27
N PHE A 192 2.95 -4.89 -11.22
CA PHE A 192 2.43 -3.95 -10.24
C PHE A 192 2.55 -2.51 -10.76
N THR A 193 1.71 -1.63 -10.26
CA THR A 193 1.80 -0.18 -10.45
C THR A 193 2.70 0.44 -9.39
N THR A 194 3.29 1.59 -9.73
CA THR A 194 4.07 2.36 -8.74
C THR A 194 3.38 3.69 -8.50
N ARG A 195 2.99 3.93 -7.25
CA ARG A 195 2.48 5.22 -6.80
C ARG A 195 3.59 5.98 -6.10
N GLN A 196 3.76 7.23 -6.48
CA GLN A 196 4.72 8.12 -5.85
C GLN A 196 4.04 9.04 -4.84
N THR A 197 4.61 9.12 -3.65
CA THR A 197 4.23 10.07 -2.61
C THR A 197 5.35 11.09 -2.47
N GLN A 198 5.00 12.35 -2.50
CA GLN A 198 5.97 13.45 -2.39
C GLN A 198 6.29 13.73 -0.93
N ASP A 199 7.60 13.90 -0.65
CA ASP A 199 8.12 14.35 0.64
C ASP A 199 8.78 15.72 0.43
N ALA A 200 8.15 16.76 0.97
CA ALA A 200 8.59 18.15 0.83
C ALA A 200 9.90 18.44 1.59
N ASP A 201 10.31 17.59 2.51
CA ASP A 201 11.53 17.76 3.29
C ASP A 201 12.75 17.13 2.63
N GLN A 202 12.54 16.27 1.64
CA GLN A 202 13.59 15.56 0.92
C GLN A 202 13.97 16.25 -0.40
N PRO A 203 15.26 16.24 -0.77
CA PRO A 203 15.70 16.82 -2.04
C PRO A 203 15.08 16.08 -3.22
N THR A 204 14.92 16.76 -4.36
CA THR A 204 14.30 16.18 -5.57
C THR A 204 15.02 14.95 -6.13
N SER A 205 16.28 14.74 -5.75
CA SER A 205 17.03 13.52 -6.06
C SER A 205 16.70 12.33 -5.14
N TYR A 206 15.96 12.56 -4.06
CA TYR A 206 15.60 11.50 -3.13
C TYR A 206 14.52 10.59 -3.73
N LYS A 207 14.81 9.31 -3.68
CA LYS A 207 13.87 8.27 -4.07
C LYS A 207 14.05 7.06 -3.15
N LYS A 208 12.98 6.66 -2.49
CA LYS A 208 12.99 5.50 -1.59
C LYS A 208 11.72 4.68 -1.79
N VAL A 209 11.87 3.39 -1.93
CA VAL A 209 10.74 2.47 -1.90
C VAL A 209 10.27 2.33 -0.45
N GLN A 210 9.07 2.77 -0.17
CA GLN A 210 8.40 2.63 1.13
C GLN A 210 7.76 1.24 1.26
N THR A 211 7.05 0.83 0.21
CA THR A 211 6.42 -0.49 0.13
C THR A 211 6.83 -1.10 -1.20
N ALA A 212 7.45 -2.27 -1.16
CA ALA A 212 7.84 -2.98 -2.38
C ALA A 212 6.58 -3.49 -3.09
N GLY A 213 6.52 -3.27 -4.41
CA GLY A 213 5.50 -3.86 -5.25
C GLY A 213 5.66 -5.37 -5.36
N VAL A 214 4.55 -6.08 -5.45
CA VAL A 214 4.54 -7.52 -5.71
C VAL A 214 3.77 -7.77 -6.99
N LYS A 215 4.37 -8.55 -7.90
CA LYS A 215 3.67 -8.95 -9.11
C LYS A 215 2.46 -9.81 -8.76
N GLY A 216 1.34 -9.53 -9.41
CA GLY A 216 0.22 -10.42 -9.42
C GLY A 216 0.42 -11.57 -10.40
N LYS A 217 -0.54 -12.48 -10.43
CA LYS A 217 -0.60 -13.60 -11.35
C LYS A 217 -1.96 -13.71 -11.96
N LYS A 218 -2.01 -14.08 -13.21
CA LYS A 218 -3.23 -14.42 -13.94
C LYS A 218 -3.05 -15.72 -14.67
N THR A 219 -4.11 -16.47 -14.76
CA THR A 219 -4.18 -17.64 -15.61
C THR A 219 -4.85 -17.23 -16.92
N VAL A 220 -4.15 -17.40 -18.04
CA VAL A 220 -4.63 -17.05 -19.36
C VAL A 220 -4.82 -18.33 -20.17
N THR A 221 -6.02 -18.52 -20.69
CA THR A 221 -6.33 -19.62 -21.59
C THR A 221 -6.37 -19.13 -23.03
N TYR A 222 -5.60 -19.77 -23.86
CA TYR A 222 -5.49 -19.49 -25.28
C TYR A 222 -6.20 -20.59 -26.10
N GLU A 223 -6.94 -20.17 -27.10
CA GLU A 223 -7.34 -21.00 -28.20
C GLU A 223 -6.24 -20.93 -29.26
N ILE A 224 -5.67 -22.07 -29.59
CA ILE A 224 -4.55 -22.17 -30.51
C ILE A 224 -5.03 -22.89 -31.79
N THR A 225 -4.88 -22.23 -32.92
CA THR A 225 -5.07 -22.85 -34.23
C THR A 225 -3.71 -23.31 -34.74
N MET A 226 -3.58 -24.60 -34.96
CA MET A 226 -2.37 -25.21 -35.50
C MET A 226 -2.56 -25.52 -37.00
N GLN A 227 -1.58 -25.21 -37.84
CA GLN A 227 -1.54 -25.57 -39.23
C GLN A 227 -0.14 -26.09 -39.58
N ASN A 228 -0.07 -27.31 -40.14
CA ASN A 228 1.20 -27.97 -40.53
C ASN A 228 2.22 -28.03 -39.38
N GLY A 229 1.76 -28.28 -38.15
CA GLY A 229 2.61 -28.36 -36.97
C GLY A 229 3.10 -27.01 -36.42
N LYS A 230 2.63 -25.91 -37.03
CA LYS A 230 2.95 -24.55 -36.57
C LYS A 230 1.71 -23.84 -36.04
N GLU A 231 1.91 -23.06 -35.01
CA GLU A 231 0.88 -22.16 -34.51
C GLU A 231 0.67 -21.03 -35.52
N VAL A 232 -0.55 -20.91 -36.06
CA VAL A 232 -0.92 -19.86 -37.03
C VAL A 232 -1.77 -18.76 -36.39
N SER A 233 -2.43 -19.07 -35.27
CA SER A 233 -3.25 -18.11 -34.52
C SER A 233 -3.28 -18.48 -33.07
N ARG A 234 -3.19 -17.45 -32.21
CA ARG A 234 -3.38 -17.56 -30.76
C ARG A 234 -4.38 -16.49 -30.33
N LYS A 235 -5.46 -16.93 -29.73
CA LYS A 235 -6.51 -16.03 -29.23
C LYS A 235 -6.71 -16.27 -27.75
N VAL A 236 -6.69 -15.20 -26.96
CA VAL A 236 -7.11 -15.27 -25.55
C VAL A 236 -8.62 -15.52 -25.52
N ILE A 237 -9.00 -16.63 -24.91
CA ILE A 237 -10.44 -16.96 -24.70
C ILE A 237 -10.87 -16.73 -23.28
N GLN A 238 -9.90 -16.74 -22.34
CA GLN A 238 -10.16 -16.52 -20.94
C GLN A 238 -8.93 -15.94 -20.25
N SER A 239 -9.15 -15.05 -19.30
CA SER A 239 -8.12 -14.54 -18.41
C SER A 239 -8.71 -14.37 -17.01
N VAL A 240 -8.09 -14.98 -16.04
CA VAL A 240 -8.53 -14.96 -14.64
C VAL A 240 -7.38 -14.52 -13.78
N THR A 241 -7.54 -13.43 -13.06
CA THR A 241 -6.57 -13.01 -12.04
C THR A 241 -6.63 -13.98 -10.86
N THR A 242 -5.51 -14.63 -10.57
CA THR A 242 -5.37 -15.57 -9.44
C THR A 242 -4.74 -14.91 -8.22
N VAL A 243 -3.86 -13.93 -8.47
CA VAL A 243 -3.23 -13.12 -7.43
C VAL A 243 -3.19 -11.68 -7.91
N GLU A 244 -3.81 -10.77 -7.16
CA GLU A 244 -3.76 -9.35 -7.48
C GLU A 244 -2.35 -8.78 -7.23
N PRO A 245 -1.85 -7.89 -8.11
CA PRO A 245 -0.58 -7.23 -7.87
C PRO A 245 -0.71 -6.24 -6.70
N GLN A 246 0.32 -6.18 -5.88
CA GLN A 246 0.42 -5.17 -4.83
C GLN A 246 1.18 -3.95 -5.35
N GLU A 247 0.60 -2.78 -5.15
CA GLU A 247 1.19 -1.52 -5.61
C GLU A 247 2.52 -1.24 -4.88
N GLN A 248 3.52 -0.81 -5.64
CA GLN A 248 4.73 -0.24 -5.05
C GLN A 248 4.48 1.21 -4.65
N VAL A 249 4.86 1.57 -3.44
CA VAL A 249 4.81 2.95 -2.98
C VAL A 249 6.23 3.48 -2.87
N GLU A 250 6.52 4.55 -3.60
CA GLU A 250 7.81 5.25 -3.59
C GLU A 250 7.64 6.63 -2.97
N ILE A 251 8.54 6.99 -2.07
CA ILE A 251 8.69 8.36 -1.61
C ILE A 251 9.69 9.05 -2.53
N VAL A 252 9.26 10.14 -3.13
CA VAL A 252 10.11 11.00 -3.96
C VAL A 252 10.24 12.36 -3.30
N GLY A 253 11.46 12.89 -3.25
CA GLY A 253 11.70 14.21 -2.69
C GLY A 253 11.06 15.29 -3.55
N ALA A 254 10.42 16.25 -2.90
CA ALA A 254 9.79 17.40 -3.53
C ALA A 254 10.39 18.74 -3.02
N LYS A 255 11.40 18.67 -2.15
CA LYS A 255 12.08 19.87 -1.66
C LYS A 255 12.77 20.59 -2.80
N PRO A 256 12.41 21.84 -3.08
CA PRO A 256 13.10 22.60 -4.11
C PRO A 256 14.59 22.74 -3.78
N SER A 257 15.45 22.29 -4.68
CA SER A 257 16.90 22.53 -4.53
C SER A 257 17.21 23.92 -5.04
N PHE A 258 17.56 24.79 -4.13
CA PHE A 258 18.18 26.06 -4.53
C PHE A 258 19.68 25.82 -4.71
N SER A 259 20.13 25.71 -5.96
CA SER A 259 21.55 25.77 -6.29
C SER A 259 22.00 27.24 -6.33
N GLY A 260 22.07 27.89 -5.17
CA GLY A 260 22.47 29.27 -5.10
C GLY A 260 22.07 29.97 -3.80
N ASP A 261 22.54 31.21 -3.65
CA ASP A 261 22.13 32.04 -2.54
C ASP A 261 20.61 32.29 -2.59
N PHE A 262 19.92 31.96 -1.48
CA PHE A 262 18.49 32.17 -1.32
C PHE A 262 18.08 33.61 -1.60
N ALA A 263 18.92 34.59 -1.21
CA ALA A 263 18.70 35.98 -1.50
C ALA A 263 18.71 36.29 -3.01
N ALA A 264 19.59 35.63 -3.78
CA ALA A 264 19.66 35.77 -5.23
C ALA A 264 18.42 35.12 -5.91
N ALA A 265 17.93 34.01 -5.41
CA ALA A 265 16.70 33.35 -5.89
C ALA A 265 15.47 34.25 -5.63
N LEU A 266 15.34 34.81 -4.44
CA LEU A 266 14.31 35.79 -4.11
C LEU A 266 14.39 37.06 -4.94
N ALA A 267 15.60 37.53 -5.23
CA ALA A 267 15.80 38.72 -6.11
C ALA A 267 15.30 38.41 -7.52
N LYS A 268 15.60 37.25 -8.09
CA LYS A 268 15.09 36.82 -9.41
C LYS A 268 13.57 36.69 -9.42
N LEU A 269 12.99 36.11 -8.39
CA LEU A 269 11.53 35.99 -8.25
C LEU A 269 10.88 37.39 -8.20
N ARG A 270 11.40 38.31 -7.39
CA ARG A 270 10.92 39.67 -7.30
C ARG A 270 11.03 40.42 -8.65
N ALA A 271 12.14 40.25 -9.35
CA ALA A 271 12.33 40.84 -10.66
C ALA A 271 11.31 40.33 -11.68
N CYS A 272 11.05 39.02 -11.66
CA CYS A 272 10.06 38.38 -12.54
C CYS A 272 8.63 38.86 -12.25
N GLU A 273 8.24 38.86 -10.98
CA GLU A 273 6.85 39.13 -10.56
C GLU A 273 6.49 40.63 -10.56
N SER A 274 7.44 41.51 -10.29
CA SER A 274 7.16 42.93 -10.06
C SER A 274 8.20 43.91 -10.62
N GLY A 275 9.22 43.38 -11.30
CA GLY A 275 10.37 44.21 -11.69
C GLY A 275 11.18 44.71 -10.48
N GLY A 276 11.11 44.04 -9.34
CA GLY A 276 11.77 44.42 -8.10
C GLY A 276 11.06 45.50 -7.29
N ASN A 277 9.89 45.96 -7.72
CA ASN A 277 9.17 47.04 -7.08
C ASN A 277 8.27 46.58 -5.94
N TYR A 278 8.62 46.91 -4.71
CA TYR A 278 7.83 46.58 -3.52
C TYR A 278 6.47 47.29 -3.47
N ALA A 279 6.33 48.42 -4.12
CA ALA A 279 5.10 49.20 -4.20
C ALA A 279 4.25 48.85 -5.44
N ASN A 280 4.54 47.74 -6.12
CA ASN A 280 3.84 47.36 -7.33
C ASN A 280 2.33 47.10 -7.06
N LYS A 281 1.47 47.93 -7.70
CA LYS A 281 0.02 47.89 -7.62
C LYS A 281 -0.63 47.77 -9.01
N LYS A 282 0.13 47.36 -10.02
CA LYS A 282 -0.37 47.26 -11.40
C LYS A 282 -1.52 46.29 -11.56
N ASN A 283 -1.49 45.17 -10.82
CA ASN A 283 -2.57 44.21 -10.83
C ASN A 283 -3.40 44.37 -9.54
N PRO A 284 -4.72 44.63 -9.63
CA PRO A 284 -5.56 44.83 -8.44
C PRO A 284 -5.67 43.62 -7.54
N ASN A 285 -5.41 42.42 -8.07
CA ASN A 285 -5.53 41.18 -7.35
C ASN A 285 -4.24 40.73 -6.62
N TYR A 286 -3.11 41.36 -6.92
CA TYR A 286 -1.79 41.00 -6.40
C TYR A 286 -1.03 42.23 -5.91
N ARG A 287 -0.25 42.08 -4.86
CA ARG A 287 0.47 43.19 -4.20
C ARG A 287 1.90 42.84 -3.89
N GLY A 288 2.75 43.86 -3.92
CA GLY A 288 4.13 43.84 -3.48
C GLY A 288 5.11 43.23 -4.46
N ALA A 289 6.33 43.03 -3.99
CA ALA A 289 7.44 42.56 -4.80
C ALA A 289 7.27 41.12 -5.32
N TYR A 290 6.50 40.33 -4.63
CA TYR A 290 6.24 38.90 -4.96
C TYR A 290 4.83 38.64 -5.48
N GLN A 291 4.06 39.70 -5.71
CA GLN A 291 2.70 39.65 -6.28
C GLN A 291 1.77 38.63 -5.61
N PHE A 292 1.76 38.58 -4.29
CA PHE A 292 0.82 37.73 -3.56
C PHE A 292 -0.62 38.18 -3.73
N GLY A 293 -1.53 37.25 -3.86
CA GLY A 293 -2.96 37.50 -3.91
C GLY A 293 -3.46 38.20 -2.63
N TYR A 294 -4.42 39.10 -2.80
CA TYR A 294 -4.98 39.91 -1.71
C TYR A 294 -5.47 39.05 -0.52
N THR A 295 -6.10 37.90 -0.79
CA THR A 295 -6.59 36.98 0.26
C THR A 295 -5.46 36.30 1.02
N THR A 296 -4.32 36.06 0.38
CA THR A 296 -3.16 35.43 1.02
C THR A 296 -2.41 36.42 1.91
N TRP A 297 -2.38 37.68 1.53
CA TRP A 297 -1.56 38.70 2.18
C TRP A 297 -2.39 39.65 3.07
N GLY A 298 -3.55 40.13 2.60
CA GLY A 298 -4.28 41.21 3.22
C GLY A 298 -5.04 40.86 4.50
N ASN A 299 -5.45 39.61 4.66
CA ASN A 299 -6.27 39.20 5.80
C ASN A 299 -5.48 38.76 7.04
N LYS A 300 -4.18 38.51 6.92
CA LYS A 300 -3.37 37.97 8.02
C LYS A 300 -2.33 38.96 8.59
N TYR A 301 -1.89 39.95 7.81
CA TYR A 301 -0.70 40.71 8.18
C TYR A 301 -0.86 42.24 8.09
N GLY A 302 -2.09 42.72 7.96
CA GLY A 302 -2.33 44.15 7.94
C GLY A 302 -1.87 44.85 6.66
N ILE A 303 -2.30 46.04 6.50
CA ILE A 303 -2.20 46.87 5.31
C ILE A 303 -0.76 47.39 5.16
N TYR A 304 -0.22 47.27 3.99
CA TYR A 304 0.84 48.13 3.51
C TYR A 304 0.37 48.93 2.33
#